data_48c57ecfbe097995085b2e193c73c912
#
_entry.id   48c57ecfbe097995085b2e193c73c912
#
_cell.length_a   1.000
_cell.length_b   1.000
_cell.length_c   1.000
_cell.angle_alpha   90.00
_cell.angle_beta   90.00
_cell.angle_gamma   90.00
#
_symmetry.space_group_name_H-M   'P 1'
#
loop_
_entity.id
_entity.type
_entity.pdbx_description
1 polymer ?
#
loop_
_entity_poly.entity_id
_entity_poly.type
_entity_poly.pdbx_seq_one_letter_code
_entity_poly.pdbx_strand_id
1 'polypeptide(L)'
;MGDTAGINHDNLVRWFDGQVGGVDGGLEFHLITGGRSNLTFTVSDGHGRRWVLRRPPMGHVLATAHDMAREHRIISALADSGVPVPSIVGLCEDEEVNGAPFYVMDFVPGLVVRDVAIAEGVPVEVRRRMGESLVEVLARLHAVDLDVVGLSGLGRHDGYIERQLKRWRTQFVDATTREIPRVLEVHDLLAARVPTQQGVGIVHGDYRLDNCMMSADGEVAAVLDWELCTLGDVLADVAGMVAYGDSRTTGGVLPPTSVEGFPTTDEVRDLYARHGTRDLADLDFYVAFAYWRITCIVEGVYSRYAAGVMGDQDDPRLVEAFGQRVLDLADLAYESASRLPAVG
;
A
#
# COMPACT_ATOMS: atom_id res chain seq x y z
N MET A 1 -13.75 12.69 -29.45
CA MET A 1 -13.08 12.42 -28.18
C MET A 1 -14.14 11.88 -27.23
N GLY A 2 -14.02 10.63 -26.79
CA GLY A 2 -15.00 10.05 -25.86
C GLY A 2 -14.80 10.65 -24.48
N ASP A 3 -15.89 10.96 -23.78
CA ASP A 3 -15.88 11.41 -22.39
C ASP A 3 -15.24 10.32 -21.52
N THR A 4 -14.04 10.56 -21.03
CA THR A 4 -13.40 9.65 -20.08
C THR A 4 -14.07 9.85 -18.72
N ALA A 5 -14.71 8.80 -18.20
CA ALA A 5 -15.45 8.88 -16.94
C ALA A 5 -14.57 9.46 -15.81
N GLY A 6 -15.05 10.50 -15.12
CA GLY A 6 -14.32 11.17 -14.06
C GLY A 6 -13.36 12.27 -14.53
N ILE A 7 -13.38 12.67 -15.79
CA ILE A 7 -12.53 13.72 -16.36
C ILE A 7 -13.39 14.84 -16.96
N ASN A 8 -13.25 16.05 -16.45
CA ASN A 8 -13.76 17.28 -17.07
C ASN A 8 -12.61 17.89 -17.90
N HIS A 9 -12.55 17.50 -19.18
CA HIS A 9 -11.42 17.78 -20.06
C HIS A 9 -11.08 19.30 -20.14
N ASP A 10 -12.08 20.14 -20.43
CA ASP A 10 -11.84 21.58 -20.69
C ASP A 10 -11.37 22.32 -19.43
N ASN A 11 -11.91 21.95 -18.27
CA ASN A 11 -11.51 22.53 -17.01
C ASN A 11 -10.10 22.08 -16.62
N LEU A 12 -9.79 20.80 -16.82
CA LEU A 12 -8.46 20.26 -16.54
C LEU A 12 -7.39 20.86 -17.46
N VAL A 13 -7.66 21.05 -18.75
CA VAL A 13 -6.71 21.73 -19.64
C VAL A 13 -6.37 23.13 -19.11
N ARG A 14 -7.36 23.90 -18.67
CA ARG A 14 -7.13 25.24 -18.08
C ARG A 14 -6.35 25.16 -16.78
N TRP A 15 -6.68 24.19 -15.92
CA TRP A 15 -5.96 23.99 -14.67
C TRP A 15 -4.49 23.62 -14.93
N PHE A 16 -4.22 22.66 -15.83
CA PHE A 16 -2.86 22.25 -16.19
C PHE A 16 -2.06 23.41 -16.78
N ASP A 17 -2.67 24.19 -17.67
CA ASP A 17 -1.98 25.35 -18.26
C ASP A 17 -1.56 26.38 -17.19
N GLY A 18 -2.38 26.56 -16.15
CA GLY A 18 -2.04 27.39 -15.00
C GLY A 18 -0.94 26.84 -14.12
N GLN A 19 -0.75 25.51 -14.06
CA GLN A 19 0.25 24.87 -13.21
C GLN A 19 1.61 24.70 -13.93
N VAL A 20 1.60 24.20 -15.17
CA VAL A 20 2.84 23.81 -15.87
C VAL A 20 3.15 24.70 -17.08
N GLY A 21 2.23 25.58 -17.47
CA GLY A 21 2.33 26.51 -18.61
C GLY A 21 2.45 25.80 -19.96
N GLY A 22 1.93 26.44 -21.02
CA GLY A 22 2.12 26.00 -22.39
C GLY A 22 1.67 24.57 -22.65
N VAL A 23 0.43 24.23 -22.26
CA VAL A 23 -0.20 22.96 -22.63
C VAL A 23 -0.72 23.09 -24.07
N ASP A 24 0.16 22.90 -25.03
CA ASP A 24 -0.20 22.95 -26.45
C ASP A 24 -0.67 21.60 -26.97
N GLY A 25 -1.70 21.61 -27.82
CA GLY A 25 -2.18 20.40 -28.51
C GLY A 25 -3.22 19.59 -27.76
N GLY A 26 -3.68 20.07 -26.59
CA GLY A 26 -4.63 19.37 -25.74
C GLY A 26 -3.98 18.34 -24.81
N LEU A 27 -4.80 17.81 -23.88
CA LEU A 27 -4.40 16.74 -22.97
C LEU A 27 -5.11 15.44 -23.33
N GLU A 28 -4.39 14.35 -23.24
CA GLU A 28 -4.94 13.00 -23.32
C GLU A 28 -4.92 12.36 -21.94
N PHE A 29 -6.05 11.74 -21.54
CA PHE A 29 -6.22 11.07 -20.25
C PHE A 29 -6.47 9.59 -20.46
N HIS A 30 -5.61 8.75 -19.88
CA HIS A 30 -5.76 7.29 -19.95
C HIS A 30 -5.85 6.73 -18.54
N LEU A 31 -6.97 6.06 -18.23
CA LEU A 31 -7.16 5.40 -16.94
C LEU A 31 -6.14 4.27 -16.77
N ILE A 32 -5.38 4.32 -15.68
CA ILE A 32 -4.53 3.22 -15.25
C ILE A 32 -5.42 2.17 -14.61
N THR A 33 -5.61 1.03 -15.30
CA THR A 33 -6.39 -0.09 -14.79
C THR A 33 -5.60 -0.88 -13.74
N GLY A 34 -6.26 -1.26 -12.64
CA GLY A 34 -5.66 -2.09 -11.58
C GLY A 34 -5.70 -1.48 -10.18
N GLY A 35 -5.94 -0.17 -10.02
CA GLY A 35 -6.27 0.43 -8.72
C GLY A 35 -7.73 0.19 -8.35
N ARG A 36 -8.00 -0.21 -7.10
CA ARG A 36 -9.38 -0.50 -6.63
C ARG A 36 -9.97 0.61 -5.76
N SER A 37 -9.13 1.51 -5.25
CA SER A 37 -9.54 2.55 -4.29
C SER A 37 -9.73 3.91 -4.98
N ASN A 38 -8.70 4.44 -5.64
CA ASN A 38 -8.72 5.75 -6.30
C ASN A 38 -8.60 5.60 -7.82
N LEU A 39 -9.18 6.54 -8.56
CA LEU A 39 -8.97 6.64 -10.01
C LEU A 39 -7.65 7.34 -10.28
N THR A 40 -6.79 6.68 -11.05
CA THR A 40 -5.47 7.17 -11.43
C THR A 40 -5.37 7.21 -12.96
N PHE A 41 -4.99 8.36 -13.50
CA PHE A 41 -4.89 8.57 -14.95
C PHE A 41 -3.46 8.98 -15.31
N THR A 42 -2.92 8.40 -16.37
CA THR A 42 -1.80 9.04 -17.08
C THR A 42 -2.36 10.21 -17.87
N VAL A 43 -1.66 11.33 -17.83
CA VAL A 43 -1.96 12.53 -18.58
C VAL A 43 -0.78 12.82 -19.48
N SER A 44 -1.01 13.08 -20.77
CA SER A 44 0.03 13.48 -21.72
C SER A 44 -0.40 14.66 -22.56
N ASP A 45 0.56 15.50 -22.95
CA ASP A 45 0.32 16.60 -23.90
C ASP A 45 0.91 16.31 -25.28
N GLY A 46 0.63 17.22 -26.23
CA GLY A 46 1.15 17.13 -27.60
C GLY A 46 2.68 17.24 -27.72
N HIS A 47 3.39 17.62 -26.66
CA HIS A 47 4.85 17.72 -26.60
C HIS A 47 5.51 16.49 -25.99
N GLY A 48 4.74 15.49 -25.55
CA GLY A 48 5.22 14.26 -24.92
C GLY A 48 5.55 14.43 -23.43
N ARG A 49 5.20 15.54 -22.79
CA ARG A 49 5.25 15.65 -21.32
C ARG A 49 4.20 14.71 -20.73
N ARG A 50 4.49 14.12 -19.59
CA ARG A 50 3.62 13.12 -18.97
C ARG A 50 3.49 13.36 -17.48
N TRP A 51 2.26 13.20 -16.99
CA TRP A 51 1.90 13.33 -15.57
C TRP A 51 0.97 12.20 -15.14
N VAL A 52 0.72 12.14 -13.86
CA VAL A 52 -0.31 11.27 -13.27
C VAL A 52 -1.29 12.13 -12.49
N LEU A 53 -2.58 12.01 -12.80
CA LEU A 53 -3.67 12.61 -12.05
C LEU A 53 -4.32 11.53 -11.19
N ARG A 54 -4.46 11.80 -9.88
CA ARG A 54 -5.13 10.91 -8.92
C ARG A 54 -6.31 11.61 -8.28
N ARG A 55 -7.46 10.93 -8.23
CA ARG A 55 -8.71 11.46 -7.67
C ARG A 55 -9.50 10.32 -6.98
N PRO A 56 -10.47 10.65 -6.09
CA PRO A 56 -11.41 9.67 -5.54
C PRO A 56 -12.20 8.95 -6.64
N PRO A 57 -12.71 7.72 -6.37
CA PRO A 57 -13.58 7.02 -7.29
C PRO A 57 -14.89 7.79 -7.52
N MET A 58 -15.62 7.40 -8.57
CA MET A 58 -16.94 7.97 -8.87
C MET A 58 -17.98 7.43 -7.89
N GLY A 59 -18.87 8.31 -7.39
CA GLY A 59 -19.97 7.94 -6.51
C GLY A 59 -19.82 8.45 -5.08
N HIS A 60 -20.76 8.07 -4.20
CA HIS A 60 -20.72 8.46 -2.79
C HIS A 60 -19.64 7.70 -2.04
N VAL A 61 -18.54 8.34 -1.75
CA VAL A 61 -17.42 7.81 -0.96
C VAL A 61 -17.39 8.53 0.39
N LEU A 62 -17.04 7.80 1.45
CA LEU A 62 -16.77 8.44 2.74
C LEU A 62 -15.57 9.39 2.56
N ALA A 63 -15.76 10.67 2.80
CA ALA A 63 -14.76 11.74 2.60
C ALA A 63 -13.42 11.47 3.32
N THR A 64 -13.43 10.62 4.36
CA THR A 64 -12.23 10.24 5.13
C THR A 64 -11.44 9.08 4.53
N ALA A 65 -11.97 8.38 3.52
CA ALA A 65 -11.32 7.19 2.94
C ALA A 65 -10.41 7.52 1.74
N HIS A 66 -10.59 8.71 1.13
CA HIS A 66 -9.90 9.11 -0.10
C HIS A 66 -9.48 10.58 -0.01
N ASP A 67 -8.61 10.88 0.95
CA ASP A 67 -8.15 12.23 1.24
C ASP A 67 -6.96 12.61 0.34
N MET A 68 -7.27 13.25 -0.80
CA MET A 68 -6.27 13.68 -1.78
C MET A 68 -5.31 14.72 -1.21
N ALA A 69 -5.79 15.60 -0.34
CA ALA A 69 -4.94 16.62 0.30
C ALA A 69 -3.94 15.98 1.26
N ARG A 70 -4.34 14.90 1.96
CA ARG A 70 -3.47 14.12 2.83
C ARG A 70 -2.38 13.41 2.05
N GLU A 71 -2.71 12.69 0.97
CA GLU A 71 -1.74 12.02 0.10
C GLU A 71 -0.76 13.03 -0.49
N HIS A 72 -1.28 14.13 -1.07
CA HIS A 72 -0.47 15.24 -1.59
C HIS A 72 0.51 15.79 -0.55
N ARG A 73 0.03 16.05 0.69
CA ARG A 73 0.87 16.54 1.80
C ARG A 73 2.00 15.59 2.13
N ILE A 74 1.74 14.27 2.17
CA ILE A 74 2.74 13.25 2.49
C ILE A 74 3.82 13.22 1.41
N ILE A 75 3.42 13.12 0.14
CA ILE A 75 4.35 13.05 -0.99
C ILE A 75 5.21 14.32 -1.06
N SER A 76 4.57 15.50 -0.91
CA SER A 76 5.29 16.78 -0.92
C SER A 76 6.31 16.88 0.21
N ALA A 77 5.96 16.42 1.42
CA ALA A 77 6.84 16.44 2.58
C ALA A 77 8.06 15.51 2.43
N LEU A 78 7.91 14.43 1.65
CA LEU A 78 8.98 13.45 1.42
C LEU A 78 9.92 13.83 0.26
N ALA A 79 9.63 14.85 -0.53
CA ALA A 79 10.36 15.19 -1.74
C ALA A 79 11.89 15.34 -1.53
N ASP A 80 12.30 15.94 -0.40
CA ASP A 80 13.70 16.18 -0.06
C ASP A 80 14.24 15.24 1.04
N SER A 81 13.48 14.21 1.41
CA SER A 81 13.84 13.29 2.51
C SER A 81 14.83 12.18 2.10
N GLY A 82 15.08 12.05 0.79
CA GLY A 82 15.82 10.93 0.22
C GLY A 82 14.99 9.65 0.01
N VAL A 83 13.71 9.65 0.38
CA VAL A 83 12.74 8.62 -0.02
C VAL A 83 12.28 8.94 -1.44
N PRO A 84 12.41 8.02 -2.41
CA PRO A 84 11.98 8.28 -3.77
C PRO A 84 10.45 8.36 -3.83
N VAL A 85 9.95 9.54 -4.21
CA VAL A 85 8.52 9.83 -4.43
C VAL A 85 8.36 10.61 -5.73
N PRO A 86 7.21 10.54 -6.41
CA PRO A 86 6.95 11.40 -7.56
C PRO A 86 6.96 12.88 -7.17
N SER A 87 7.50 13.76 -8.03
CA SER A 87 7.40 15.20 -7.81
C SER A 87 5.96 15.64 -7.93
N ILE A 88 5.51 16.46 -6.99
CA ILE A 88 4.15 17.02 -7.04
C ILE A 88 4.11 18.21 -7.98
N VAL A 89 3.08 18.24 -8.86
CA VAL A 89 2.75 19.37 -9.73
C VAL A 89 1.77 20.30 -9.02
N GLY A 90 0.72 19.75 -8.41
CA GLY A 90 -0.25 20.56 -7.66
C GLY A 90 -1.43 19.76 -7.12
N LEU A 91 -2.16 20.38 -6.20
CA LEU A 91 -3.42 19.93 -5.61
C LEU A 91 -4.55 20.87 -6.07
N CYS A 92 -5.68 20.31 -6.44
CA CYS A 92 -6.91 21.04 -6.67
C CYS A 92 -7.99 20.55 -5.71
N GLU A 93 -8.44 21.40 -4.81
CA GLU A 93 -9.52 21.12 -3.87
C GLU A 93 -10.88 21.68 -4.37
N ASP A 94 -10.87 22.45 -5.46
CA ASP A 94 -12.08 22.99 -6.09
C ASP A 94 -12.79 21.89 -6.91
N GLU A 95 -13.91 21.43 -6.39
CA GLU A 95 -14.74 20.42 -7.03
C GLU A 95 -15.36 20.90 -8.36
N GLU A 96 -15.48 22.22 -8.60
CA GLU A 96 -16.01 22.75 -9.86
C GLU A 96 -15.06 22.44 -11.04
N VAL A 97 -13.77 22.21 -10.77
CA VAL A 97 -12.79 21.89 -11.81
C VAL A 97 -12.99 20.49 -12.37
N ASN A 98 -13.13 19.47 -11.51
CA ASN A 98 -13.20 18.07 -11.98
C ASN A 98 -14.20 17.19 -11.21
N GLY A 99 -15.17 17.78 -10.52
CA GLY A 99 -16.23 17.07 -9.79
C GLY A 99 -15.78 16.40 -8.49
N ALA A 100 -14.50 16.50 -8.13
CA ALA A 100 -13.91 16.04 -6.87
C ALA A 100 -12.50 16.61 -6.72
N PRO A 101 -11.95 16.73 -5.50
CA PRO A 101 -10.55 17.04 -5.29
C PRO A 101 -9.63 16.06 -6.03
N PHE A 102 -8.50 16.55 -6.52
CA PHE A 102 -7.48 15.72 -7.17
C PHE A 102 -6.08 16.32 -6.98
N TYR A 103 -5.06 15.51 -7.12
CA TYR A 103 -3.71 16.02 -7.26
C TYR A 103 -3.02 15.46 -8.50
N VAL A 104 -2.01 16.19 -8.95
CA VAL A 104 -1.20 15.83 -10.11
C VAL A 104 0.25 15.74 -9.68
N MET A 105 0.93 14.71 -10.18
CA MET A 105 2.35 14.45 -9.97
C MET A 105 3.02 14.11 -11.29
N ASP A 106 4.34 14.22 -11.34
CA ASP A 106 5.13 13.81 -12.50
C ASP A 106 4.99 12.31 -12.75
N PHE A 107 4.99 11.95 -14.02
CA PHE A 107 5.06 10.54 -14.41
C PHE A 107 6.47 9.99 -14.18
N VAL A 108 6.61 9.01 -13.31
CA VAL A 108 7.86 8.30 -13.09
C VAL A 108 7.95 7.10 -14.03
N PRO A 109 8.91 7.06 -14.95
CA PRO A 109 9.11 5.90 -15.82
C PRO A 109 9.67 4.72 -15.03
N GLY A 110 9.20 3.50 -15.33
CA GLY A 110 9.65 2.30 -14.65
C GLY A 110 8.69 1.13 -14.83
N LEU A 111 8.93 0.08 -14.06
CA LEU A 111 8.17 -1.15 -14.04
C LEU A 111 7.53 -1.35 -12.67
N VAL A 112 6.23 -1.63 -12.62
CA VAL A 112 5.55 -2.15 -11.44
C VAL A 112 5.49 -3.68 -11.55
N VAL A 113 6.17 -4.39 -10.66
CA VAL A 113 6.24 -5.86 -10.68
C VAL A 113 5.12 -6.42 -9.81
N ARG A 114 3.98 -6.67 -10.44
CA ARG A 114 2.75 -7.07 -9.74
C ARG A 114 2.46 -8.57 -9.76
N ASP A 115 3.14 -9.33 -10.59
CA ASP A 115 2.95 -10.77 -10.73
C ASP A 115 4.24 -11.50 -11.12
N VAL A 116 4.18 -12.83 -11.05
CA VAL A 116 5.31 -13.72 -11.37
C VAL A 116 5.76 -13.59 -12.82
N ALA A 117 4.82 -13.45 -13.77
CA ALA A 117 5.18 -13.38 -15.19
C ALA A 117 6.00 -12.11 -15.51
N ILE A 118 5.65 -10.99 -14.90
CA ILE A 118 6.44 -9.75 -14.99
C ILE A 118 7.80 -9.96 -14.33
N ALA A 119 7.84 -10.57 -13.13
CA ALA A 119 9.08 -10.82 -12.41
C ALA A 119 10.03 -11.73 -13.20
N GLU A 120 9.53 -12.80 -13.81
CA GLU A 120 10.33 -13.73 -14.64
C GLU A 120 10.94 -13.03 -15.86
N GLY A 121 10.29 -12.00 -16.40
CA GLY A 121 10.81 -11.17 -17.49
C GLY A 121 11.99 -10.26 -17.09
N VAL A 122 12.31 -10.13 -15.82
CA VAL A 122 13.43 -9.31 -15.30
C VAL A 122 14.67 -10.20 -15.08
N PRO A 123 15.90 -9.78 -15.42
CA PRO A 123 17.11 -10.54 -15.12
C PRO A 123 17.30 -10.81 -13.62
N VAL A 124 17.90 -11.95 -13.27
CA VAL A 124 18.08 -12.42 -11.87
C VAL A 124 18.80 -11.40 -10.99
N GLU A 125 19.89 -10.83 -11.50
CA GLU A 125 20.68 -9.81 -10.82
C GLU A 125 19.89 -8.52 -10.59
N VAL A 126 19.00 -8.15 -11.52
CA VAL A 126 18.12 -6.98 -11.38
C VAL A 126 17.04 -7.27 -10.36
N ARG A 127 16.46 -8.48 -10.35
CA ARG A 127 15.52 -8.89 -9.27
C ARG A 127 16.16 -8.83 -7.89
N ARG A 128 17.43 -9.27 -7.77
CA ARG A 128 18.18 -9.15 -6.52
C ARG A 128 18.28 -7.70 -6.09
N ARG A 129 18.67 -6.80 -6.99
CA ARG A 129 18.76 -5.36 -6.70
C ARG A 129 17.41 -4.75 -6.36
N MET A 130 16.32 -5.13 -7.06
CA MET A 130 14.97 -4.69 -6.73
C MET A 130 14.59 -5.00 -5.27
N GLY A 131 14.84 -6.23 -4.83
CA GLY A 131 14.54 -6.63 -3.45
C GLY A 131 15.41 -5.92 -2.41
N GLU A 132 16.70 -5.72 -2.70
CA GLU A 132 17.61 -4.97 -1.83
C GLU A 132 17.20 -3.50 -1.74
N SER A 133 16.96 -2.85 -2.88
CA SER A 133 16.51 -1.45 -2.95
C SER A 133 15.18 -1.24 -2.22
N LEU A 134 14.26 -2.21 -2.33
CA LEU A 134 12.98 -2.16 -1.62
C LEU A 134 13.20 -2.05 -0.11
N VAL A 135 14.08 -2.87 0.47
CA VAL A 135 14.39 -2.85 1.90
C VAL A 135 15.13 -1.58 2.31
N GLU A 136 16.11 -1.14 1.51
CA GLU A 136 16.87 0.09 1.75
C GLU A 136 15.97 1.33 1.79
N VAL A 137 15.03 1.43 0.85
CA VAL A 137 14.09 2.55 0.78
C VAL A 137 13.10 2.51 1.94
N LEU A 138 12.63 1.32 2.34
CA LEU A 138 11.79 1.17 3.54
C LEU A 138 12.53 1.63 4.80
N ALA A 139 13.77 1.19 4.99
CA ALA A 139 14.58 1.62 6.13
C ALA A 139 14.81 3.14 6.13
N ARG A 140 15.01 3.75 4.95
CA ARG A 140 15.13 5.20 4.78
C ARG A 140 13.85 5.93 5.14
N LEU A 141 12.68 5.41 4.70
CA LEU A 141 11.37 5.95 5.06
C LEU A 141 11.17 5.95 6.58
N HIS A 142 11.54 4.86 7.24
CA HIS A 142 11.39 4.71 8.68
C HIS A 142 12.37 5.57 9.50
N ALA A 143 13.44 6.06 8.88
CA ALA A 143 14.42 6.95 9.48
C ALA A 143 14.14 8.45 9.25
N VAL A 144 13.08 8.79 8.50
CA VAL A 144 12.72 10.19 8.22
C VAL A 144 12.41 10.92 9.53
N ASP A 145 13.04 12.07 9.72
CA ASP A 145 12.74 12.98 10.83
C ASP A 145 11.42 13.71 10.56
N LEU A 146 10.42 13.40 11.39
CA LEU A 146 9.06 13.89 11.23
C LEU A 146 8.92 15.40 11.39
N ASP A 147 9.76 16.00 12.26
CA ASP A 147 9.74 17.44 12.51
C ASP A 147 10.37 18.20 11.35
N VAL A 148 11.47 17.67 10.79
CA VAL A 148 12.16 18.26 9.64
C VAL A 148 11.25 18.29 8.42
N VAL A 149 10.51 17.19 8.16
CA VAL A 149 9.61 17.12 7.00
C VAL A 149 8.20 17.67 7.28
N GLY A 150 7.91 18.11 8.51
CA GLY A 150 6.61 18.71 8.86
C GLY A 150 5.46 17.73 8.95
N LEU A 151 5.72 16.45 9.23
CA LEU A 151 4.72 15.39 9.33
C LEU A 151 4.39 14.95 10.77
N SER A 152 4.96 15.56 11.80
CA SER A 152 4.69 15.20 13.21
C SER A 152 3.21 15.25 13.58
N GLY A 153 2.42 16.09 12.91
CA GLY A 153 0.96 16.18 13.09
C GLY A 153 0.13 15.26 12.22
N LEU A 154 0.75 14.33 11.48
CA LEU A 154 0.03 13.45 10.52
C LEU A 154 -0.86 12.42 11.23
N GLY A 155 -0.52 12.02 12.45
CA GLY A 155 -1.23 10.98 13.20
C GLY A 155 -0.84 10.96 14.69
N ARG A 156 -1.38 9.96 15.40
CA ARG A 156 -1.03 9.73 16.80
C ARG A 156 0.29 8.97 16.89
N HIS A 157 1.13 9.35 17.85
CA HIS A 157 2.45 8.77 18.03
C HIS A 157 2.43 7.43 18.79
N ASP A 158 1.58 7.28 19.80
CA ASP A 158 1.60 6.14 20.72
C ASP A 158 0.50 5.13 20.46
N GLY A 159 0.71 3.88 20.90
CA GLY A 159 -0.29 2.82 20.90
C GLY A 159 -0.75 2.43 19.50
N TYR A 160 0.18 2.38 18.54
CA TYR A 160 -0.16 2.07 17.14
C TYR A 160 -0.76 0.67 17.01
N ILE A 161 -0.11 -0.35 17.55
CA ILE A 161 -0.55 -1.74 17.44
C ILE A 161 -1.90 -1.96 18.12
N GLU A 162 -2.12 -1.41 19.32
CA GLU A 162 -3.39 -1.53 20.03
C GLU A 162 -4.54 -0.92 19.24
N ARG A 163 -4.31 0.24 18.60
CA ARG A 163 -5.31 0.87 17.71
C ARG A 163 -5.58 0.02 16.48
N GLN A 164 -4.55 -0.58 15.89
CA GLN A 164 -4.71 -1.46 14.72
C GLN A 164 -5.45 -2.75 15.08
N LEU A 165 -5.11 -3.40 16.20
CA LEU A 165 -5.83 -4.57 16.71
C LEU A 165 -7.31 -4.26 16.91
N LYS A 166 -7.63 -3.14 17.59
CA LYS A 166 -9.02 -2.70 17.78
C LYS A 166 -9.72 -2.43 16.45
N ARG A 167 -9.08 -1.68 15.54
CA ARG A 167 -9.65 -1.31 14.24
C ARG A 167 -9.99 -2.54 13.42
N TRP A 168 -9.04 -3.44 13.23
CA TRP A 168 -9.21 -4.60 12.35
C TRP A 168 -10.16 -5.64 12.97
N ARG A 169 -10.15 -5.79 14.30
CA ARG A 169 -11.17 -6.60 14.98
C ARG A 169 -12.58 -6.07 14.74
N THR A 170 -12.77 -4.75 14.88
CA THR A 170 -14.08 -4.12 14.60
C THR A 170 -14.49 -4.35 13.16
N GLN A 171 -13.59 -4.07 12.20
CA GLN A 171 -13.90 -4.29 10.78
C GLN A 171 -14.21 -5.75 10.45
N PHE A 172 -13.50 -6.71 11.06
CA PHE A 172 -13.78 -8.13 10.90
C PHE A 172 -15.16 -8.49 11.43
N VAL A 173 -15.51 -8.08 12.66
CA VAL A 173 -16.80 -8.36 13.27
C VAL A 173 -17.96 -7.75 12.48
N ASP A 174 -17.79 -6.53 11.97
CA ASP A 174 -18.81 -5.83 11.19
C ASP A 174 -18.98 -6.42 9.77
N ALA A 175 -17.93 -6.99 9.20
CA ALA A 175 -17.95 -7.52 7.84
C ALA A 175 -18.30 -9.00 7.76
N THR A 176 -17.94 -9.82 8.77
CA THR A 176 -18.10 -11.27 8.69
C THR A 176 -19.56 -11.68 8.77
N THR A 177 -19.95 -12.64 7.91
CA THR A 177 -21.30 -13.26 7.88
C THR A 177 -21.29 -14.70 8.38
N ARG A 178 -20.14 -15.17 8.88
CA ARG A 178 -19.91 -16.56 9.32
C ARG A 178 -19.08 -16.59 10.59
N GLU A 179 -19.11 -17.71 11.31
CA GLU A 179 -18.30 -17.88 12.52
C GLU A 179 -16.88 -18.34 12.15
N ILE A 180 -15.88 -17.55 12.55
CA ILE A 180 -14.45 -17.89 12.43
C ILE A 180 -13.78 -17.59 13.77
N PRO A 181 -13.97 -18.44 14.79
CA PRO A 181 -13.46 -18.20 16.15
C PRO A 181 -11.94 -17.99 16.19
N ARG A 182 -11.22 -18.66 15.30
CA ARG A 182 -9.76 -18.59 15.20
C ARG A 182 -9.24 -17.16 15.05
N VAL A 183 -9.93 -16.29 14.30
CA VAL A 183 -9.55 -14.89 14.12
C VAL A 183 -9.61 -14.10 15.43
N LEU A 184 -10.62 -14.38 16.28
CA LEU A 184 -10.75 -13.75 17.58
C LEU A 184 -9.75 -14.31 18.60
N GLU A 185 -9.47 -15.63 18.55
CA GLU A 185 -8.41 -16.25 19.36
C GLU A 185 -7.04 -15.63 19.07
N VAL A 186 -6.71 -15.42 17.78
CA VAL A 186 -5.44 -14.76 17.39
C VAL A 186 -5.40 -13.32 17.88
N HIS A 187 -6.53 -12.57 17.76
CA HIS A 187 -6.61 -11.22 18.32
C HIS A 187 -6.24 -11.22 19.81
N ASP A 188 -6.80 -12.11 20.60
CA ASP A 188 -6.59 -12.15 22.05
C ASP A 188 -5.15 -12.55 22.40
N LEU A 189 -4.57 -13.49 21.63
CA LEU A 189 -3.16 -13.86 21.76
C LEU A 189 -2.23 -12.67 21.49
N LEU A 190 -2.51 -11.89 20.43
CA LEU A 190 -1.71 -10.71 20.07
C LEU A 190 -1.93 -9.57 21.09
N ALA A 191 -3.18 -9.30 21.46
CA ALA A 191 -3.51 -8.22 22.42
C ALA A 191 -2.85 -8.43 23.80
N ALA A 192 -2.63 -9.68 24.20
CA ALA A 192 -1.94 -10.02 25.44
C ALA A 192 -0.40 -9.86 25.36
N ARG A 193 0.17 -9.64 24.14
CA ARG A 193 1.61 -9.70 23.88
C ARG A 193 2.16 -8.49 23.13
N VAL A 194 1.43 -7.38 23.09
CA VAL A 194 1.87 -6.18 22.35
C VAL A 194 3.25 -5.73 22.87
N PRO A 195 4.27 -5.69 22.02
CA PRO A 195 5.58 -5.23 22.42
C PRO A 195 5.61 -3.73 22.70
N THR A 196 6.62 -3.30 23.44
CA THR A 196 6.84 -1.86 23.64
C THR A 196 7.22 -1.20 22.32
N GLN A 197 6.46 -0.20 21.91
CA GLN A 197 6.74 0.56 20.70
C GLN A 197 8.11 1.24 20.78
N GLN A 198 8.99 1.02 19.80
CA GLN A 198 10.38 1.52 19.76
C GLN A 198 10.49 2.95 19.21
N GLY A 199 9.50 3.77 19.39
CA GLY A 199 9.41 5.12 18.83
C GLY A 199 8.36 5.23 17.74
N VAL A 200 8.33 6.37 17.07
CA VAL A 200 7.38 6.67 16.00
C VAL A 200 8.11 6.93 14.70
N GLY A 201 7.52 6.53 13.60
CA GLY A 201 7.97 6.85 12.25
C GLY A 201 6.81 6.85 11.27
N ILE A 202 7.13 7.06 10.00
CA ILE A 202 6.15 6.98 8.91
C ILE A 202 5.90 5.51 8.62
N VAL A 203 4.66 5.08 8.78
CA VAL A 203 4.18 3.75 8.37
C VAL A 203 3.44 3.95 7.05
N HIS A 204 3.92 3.31 5.99
CA HIS A 204 3.25 3.32 4.68
C HIS A 204 1.90 2.59 4.73
N GLY A 205 1.86 1.46 5.43
CA GLY A 205 0.66 0.66 5.66
C GLY A 205 0.36 -0.37 4.58
N ASP A 206 0.97 -0.26 3.39
CA ASP A 206 0.90 -1.25 2.30
C ASP A 206 2.19 -1.26 1.47
N TYR A 207 3.35 -1.29 2.15
CA TYR A 207 4.66 -1.26 1.49
C TYR A 207 5.00 -2.64 0.90
N ARG A 208 4.99 -2.72 -0.42
CA ARG A 208 5.27 -3.94 -1.17
C ARG A 208 5.69 -3.64 -2.61
N LEU A 209 6.23 -4.65 -3.30
CA LEU A 209 6.83 -4.50 -4.62
C LEU A 209 5.88 -3.90 -5.67
N ASP A 210 4.61 -4.24 -5.64
CA ASP A 210 3.59 -3.73 -6.57
C ASP A 210 3.09 -2.30 -6.23
N ASN A 211 3.51 -1.74 -5.09
CA ASN A 211 3.35 -0.33 -4.75
C ASN A 211 4.67 0.47 -4.92
N CYS A 212 5.64 -0.07 -5.65
CA CYS A 212 6.87 0.61 -5.99
C CYS A 212 7.12 0.62 -7.51
N MET A 213 7.53 1.77 -8.02
CA MET A 213 8.04 1.89 -9.38
C MET A 213 9.51 1.51 -9.39
N MET A 214 9.89 0.50 -10.18
CA MET A 214 11.26 0.02 -10.28
C MET A 214 11.92 0.55 -11.56
N SER A 215 13.16 1.05 -11.44
CA SER A 215 13.99 1.41 -12.59
C SER A 215 14.49 0.17 -13.34
N ALA A 216 15.06 0.37 -14.51
CA ALA A 216 15.68 -0.71 -15.29
C ALA A 216 16.86 -1.37 -14.57
N ASP A 217 17.53 -0.65 -13.67
CA ASP A 217 18.68 -1.12 -12.90
C ASP A 217 18.27 -1.79 -11.56
N GLY A 218 16.97 -1.91 -11.31
CA GLY A 218 16.43 -2.53 -10.09
C GLY A 218 16.34 -1.60 -8.87
N GLU A 219 16.47 -0.29 -9.06
CA GLU A 219 16.27 0.67 -7.96
C GLU A 219 14.78 1.03 -7.82
N VAL A 220 14.34 1.32 -6.60
CA VAL A 220 13.03 1.96 -6.38
C VAL A 220 13.11 3.40 -6.89
N ALA A 221 12.44 3.67 -8.00
CA ALA A 221 12.35 5.01 -8.60
C ALA A 221 11.27 5.87 -7.95
N ALA A 222 10.21 5.25 -7.43
CA ALA A 222 9.18 5.93 -6.63
C ALA A 222 8.40 4.93 -5.77
N VAL A 223 8.08 5.33 -4.54
CA VAL A 223 7.07 4.68 -3.69
C VAL A 223 5.73 5.29 -4.01
N LEU A 224 4.72 4.45 -4.20
CA LEU A 224 3.38 4.79 -4.64
C LEU A 224 2.35 4.39 -3.58
N ASP A 225 1.11 4.91 -3.72
CA ASP A 225 -0.07 4.52 -2.93
C ASP A 225 0.01 4.82 -1.44
N TRP A 226 0.03 6.11 -1.13
CA TRP A 226 0.15 6.65 0.23
C TRP A 226 -1.18 6.75 1.00
N GLU A 227 -2.28 6.15 0.50
CA GLU A 227 -3.62 6.28 1.09
C GLU A 227 -3.72 5.72 2.52
N LEU A 228 -2.93 4.70 2.86
CA LEU A 228 -2.89 4.08 4.19
C LEU A 228 -1.80 4.65 5.10
N CYS A 229 -0.99 5.59 4.58
CA CYS A 229 0.14 6.14 5.30
C CYS A 229 -0.29 6.83 6.61
N THR A 230 0.46 6.59 7.67
CA THR A 230 0.21 7.16 9.00
C THR A 230 1.49 7.22 9.83
N LEU A 231 1.39 7.74 11.07
CA LEU A 231 2.46 7.64 12.06
C LEU A 231 2.23 6.45 13.00
N GLY A 232 3.30 5.74 13.32
CA GLY A 232 3.21 4.60 14.21
C GLY A 232 4.48 3.78 14.33
N ASP A 233 4.28 2.51 14.64
CA ASP A 233 5.34 1.53 14.78
C ASP A 233 5.73 0.97 13.41
N VAL A 234 6.89 1.35 12.95
CA VAL A 234 7.39 1.07 11.61
C VAL A 234 7.68 -0.42 11.34
N LEU A 235 7.83 -1.24 12.39
CA LEU A 235 8.01 -2.69 12.23
C LEU A 235 6.77 -3.35 11.61
N ALA A 236 5.61 -2.70 11.66
CA ALA A 236 4.42 -3.18 10.96
C ALA A 236 4.58 -3.23 9.44
N ASP A 237 5.33 -2.30 8.83
CA ASP A 237 5.61 -2.35 7.39
C ASP A 237 6.63 -3.43 7.04
N VAL A 238 7.68 -3.60 7.85
CA VAL A 238 8.66 -4.70 7.67
C VAL A 238 7.95 -6.05 7.71
N ALA A 239 7.09 -6.24 8.70
CA ALA A 239 6.30 -7.46 8.82
C ALA A 239 5.29 -7.63 7.69
N GLY A 240 4.68 -6.54 7.22
CA GLY A 240 3.81 -6.53 6.05
C GLY A 240 4.53 -7.01 4.81
N MET A 241 5.73 -6.49 4.54
CA MET A 241 6.55 -6.91 3.41
C MET A 241 6.92 -8.40 3.50
N VAL A 242 7.32 -8.89 4.68
CA VAL A 242 7.58 -10.33 4.95
C VAL A 242 6.32 -11.15 4.69
N ALA A 243 5.17 -10.75 5.24
CA ALA A 243 3.93 -11.48 5.10
C ALA A 243 3.42 -11.53 3.64
N TYR A 244 3.50 -10.45 2.89
CA TYR A 244 3.14 -10.44 1.47
C TYR A 244 4.11 -11.23 0.58
N GLY A 245 5.36 -11.42 1.00
CA GLY A 245 6.32 -12.31 0.35
C GLY A 245 6.08 -13.81 0.62
N ASP A 246 5.25 -14.15 1.60
CA ASP A 246 4.92 -15.53 1.93
C ASP A 246 3.79 -16.06 1.02
N SER A 247 4.08 -17.08 0.21
CA SER A 247 3.10 -17.68 -0.71
C SER A 247 1.85 -18.23 -0.01
N ARG A 248 1.94 -18.57 1.28
CA ARG A 248 0.79 -19.02 2.08
C ARG A 248 -0.25 -17.92 2.28
N THR A 249 0.11 -16.65 2.17
CA THR A 249 -0.83 -15.53 2.33
C THR A 249 -1.60 -15.22 1.05
N THR A 250 -1.16 -15.70 -0.09
CA THR A 250 -1.68 -15.34 -1.41
C THR A 250 -2.75 -16.29 -1.96
N GLY A 251 -3.12 -17.34 -1.20
CA GLY A 251 -4.16 -18.29 -1.60
C GLY A 251 -3.76 -19.15 -2.81
N GLY A 252 -2.49 -19.54 -2.86
CA GLY A 252 -1.95 -20.39 -3.92
C GLY A 252 -1.45 -19.64 -5.17
N VAL A 253 -1.65 -18.32 -5.24
CA VAL A 253 -0.98 -17.48 -6.24
C VAL A 253 0.41 -17.15 -5.71
N LEU A 254 1.46 -17.43 -6.47
CA LEU A 254 2.81 -17.09 -6.03
C LEU A 254 3.03 -15.57 -6.07
N PRO A 255 3.58 -14.98 -4.99
CA PRO A 255 3.95 -13.56 -5.02
C PRO A 255 5.14 -13.36 -5.98
N PRO A 256 5.28 -12.19 -6.64
CA PRO A 256 6.39 -11.94 -7.56
C PRO A 256 7.76 -12.10 -6.88
N THR A 257 7.85 -11.86 -5.58
CA THR A 257 9.08 -12.04 -4.79
C THR A 257 9.47 -13.51 -4.55
N SER A 258 8.63 -14.48 -4.94
CA SER A 258 8.98 -15.91 -4.90
C SER A 258 9.87 -16.35 -6.07
N VAL A 259 10.01 -15.51 -7.09
CA VAL A 259 10.87 -15.80 -8.25
C VAL A 259 12.33 -15.70 -7.84
N GLU A 260 13.15 -16.65 -8.33
CA GLU A 260 14.58 -16.70 -8.05
C GLU A 260 15.26 -15.34 -8.30
N GLY A 261 16.14 -14.95 -7.39
CA GLY A 261 16.86 -13.68 -7.41
C GLY A 261 16.36 -12.67 -6.37
N PHE A 262 15.09 -12.68 -5.99
CA PHE A 262 14.64 -11.84 -4.87
C PHE A 262 15.22 -12.35 -3.53
N PRO A 263 15.43 -11.45 -2.54
CA PRO A 263 15.83 -11.84 -1.20
C PRO A 263 14.79 -12.75 -0.54
N THR A 264 15.26 -13.77 0.16
CA THR A 264 14.44 -14.58 1.06
C THR A 264 13.97 -13.77 2.27
N THR A 265 12.99 -14.27 3.01
CA THR A 265 12.50 -13.63 4.24
C THR A 265 13.63 -13.36 5.25
N ASP A 266 14.55 -14.31 5.44
CA ASP A 266 15.67 -14.14 6.35
C ASP A 266 16.64 -13.07 5.83
N GLU A 267 16.93 -13.04 4.53
CA GLU A 267 17.73 -11.99 3.92
C GLU A 267 17.07 -10.60 4.01
N VAL A 268 15.75 -10.51 3.90
CA VAL A 268 15.00 -9.26 4.12
C VAL A 268 15.18 -8.76 5.55
N ARG A 269 15.11 -9.64 6.57
CA ARG A 269 15.39 -9.31 7.97
C ARG A 269 16.82 -8.81 8.16
N ASP A 270 17.80 -9.51 7.60
CA ASP A 270 19.20 -9.12 7.68
C ASP A 270 19.50 -7.80 6.96
N LEU A 271 18.87 -7.58 5.79
CA LEU A 271 18.97 -6.32 5.05
C LEU A 271 18.39 -5.17 5.88
N TYR A 272 17.19 -5.34 6.43
CA TYR A 272 16.60 -4.28 7.25
C TYR A 272 17.40 -4.04 8.53
N ALA A 273 17.93 -5.06 9.19
CA ALA A 273 18.79 -4.91 10.35
C ALA A 273 20.07 -4.09 10.07
N ARG A 274 20.60 -4.17 8.84
CA ARG A 274 21.78 -3.37 8.41
C ARG A 274 21.45 -1.92 8.09
N HIS A 275 20.27 -1.65 7.56
CA HIS A 275 19.89 -0.32 7.05
C HIS A 275 18.95 0.44 7.98
N GLY A 276 18.17 -0.26 8.79
CA GLY A 276 17.21 0.30 9.73
C GLY A 276 17.82 0.66 11.08
N THR A 277 17.03 1.34 11.90
CA THR A 277 17.42 1.79 13.24
C THR A 277 16.64 1.10 14.35
N ARG A 278 15.77 0.15 14.03
CA ARG A 278 14.90 -0.55 14.99
C ARG A 278 15.46 -1.93 15.32
N ASP A 279 15.31 -2.34 16.59
CA ASP A 279 15.59 -3.71 17.00
C ASP A 279 14.50 -4.66 16.44
N LEU A 280 14.92 -5.77 15.86
CA LEU A 280 14.04 -6.76 15.27
C LEU A 280 13.69 -7.91 16.22
N ALA A 281 14.05 -7.84 17.50
CA ALA A 281 13.80 -8.92 18.48
C ALA A 281 12.32 -9.32 18.54
N ASP A 282 11.40 -8.35 18.42
CA ASP A 282 9.96 -8.58 18.44
C ASP A 282 9.34 -8.73 17.05
N LEU A 283 10.12 -8.82 15.95
CA LEU A 283 9.58 -8.84 14.58
C LEU A 283 8.59 -10.00 14.36
N ASP A 284 8.78 -11.14 15.02
CA ASP A 284 7.86 -12.27 14.92
C ASP A 284 6.44 -11.95 15.41
N PHE A 285 6.31 -11.06 16.41
CA PHE A 285 5.00 -10.54 16.81
C PHE A 285 4.34 -9.75 15.68
N TYR A 286 5.09 -8.85 15.03
CA TYR A 286 4.56 -8.03 13.93
C TYR A 286 4.22 -8.90 12.70
N VAL A 287 4.96 -9.97 12.44
CA VAL A 287 4.64 -10.94 11.37
C VAL A 287 3.33 -11.68 11.67
N ALA A 288 3.14 -12.15 12.91
CA ALA A 288 1.88 -12.76 13.33
C ALA A 288 0.71 -11.76 13.23
N PHE A 289 0.93 -10.51 13.64
CA PHE A 289 -0.04 -9.41 13.46
C PHE A 289 -0.34 -9.15 11.97
N ALA A 290 0.66 -9.15 11.10
CA ALA A 290 0.46 -8.95 9.66
C ALA A 290 -0.40 -10.07 9.03
N TYR A 291 -0.15 -11.33 9.37
CA TYR A 291 -1.00 -12.45 8.93
C TYR A 291 -2.45 -12.29 9.40
N TRP A 292 -2.65 -11.97 10.67
CA TRP A 292 -3.98 -11.72 11.21
C TRP A 292 -4.68 -10.53 10.54
N ARG A 293 -3.97 -9.43 10.30
CA ARG A 293 -4.50 -8.26 9.57
C ARG A 293 -4.92 -8.64 8.16
N ILE A 294 -4.09 -9.40 7.43
CA ILE A 294 -4.41 -9.91 6.08
C ILE A 294 -5.68 -10.77 6.13
N THR A 295 -5.83 -11.64 7.15
CA THR A 295 -7.05 -12.44 7.36
C THR A 295 -8.29 -11.54 7.44
N CYS A 296 -8.24 -10.48 8.26
CA CYS A 296 -9.35 -9.54 8.39
C CYS A 296 -9.68 -8.83 7.07
N ILE A 297 -8.67 -8.43 6.30
CA ILE A 297 -8.83 -7.79 4.99
C ILE A 297 -9.51 -8.76 4.00
N VAL A 298 -9.02 -10.00 3.92
CA VAL A 298 -9.54 -11.00 2.97
C VAL A 298 -10.96 -11.42 3.33
N GLU A 299 -11.33 -11.50 4.63
CA GLU A 299 -12.72 -11.73 5.04
C GLU A 299 -13.64 -10.59 4.57
N GLY A 300 -13.19 -9.32 4.67
CA GLY A 300 -13.96 -8.20 4.14
C GLY A 300 -14.11 -8.24 2.61
N VAL A 301 -13.15 -8.79 1.88
CA VAL A 301 -13.25 -9.06 0.43
C VAL A 301 -14.24 -10.18 0.17
N TYR A 302 -14.08 -11.31 0.87
CA TYR A 302 -14.99 -12.46 0.79
C TYR A 302 -16.44 -12.06 1.01
N SER A 303 -16.73 -11.29 2.07
CA SER A 303 -18.10 -10.88 2.41
C SER A 303 -18.75 -10.05 1.30
N ARG A 304 -17.99 -9.18 0.62
CA ARG A 304 -18.49 -8.41 -0.53
C ARG A 304 -18.79 -9.29 -1.75
N TYR A 305 -17.93 -10.27 -2.05
CA TYR A 305 -18.19 -11.25 -3.11
C TYR A 305 -19.40 -12.12 -2.78
N ALA A 306 -19.50 -12.61 -1.54
CA ALA A 306 -20.62 -13.42 -1.08
C ALA A 306 -21.96 -12.65 -1.08
N ALA A 307 -21.91 -11.31 -0.90
CA ALA A 307 -23.08 -10.44 -0.97
C ALA A 307 -23.45 -10.01 -2.40
N GLY A 308 -22.68 -10.40 -3.45
CA GLY A 308 -22.95 -10.03 -4.84
C GLY A 308 -22.75 -8.54 -5.15
N VAL A 309 -22.00 -7.79 -4.32
CA VAL A 309 -21.81 -6.33 -4.52
C VAL A 309 -20.55 -5.98 -5.32
N MET A 310 -19.85 -6.99 -5.84
CA MET A 310 -18.61 -6.80 -6.63
C MET A 310 -18.84 -6.80 -8.14
N GLY A 311 -20.09 -6.76 -8.63
CA GLY A 311 -20.46 -6.71 -10.05
C GLY A 311 -20.39 -8.08 -10.76
N ASP A 312 -20.24 -8.09 -12.09
CA ASP A 312 -20.28 -9.29 -12.96
C ASP A 312 -19.24 -10.39 -12.66
N GLN A 313 -18.57 -10.35 -11.50
CA GLN A 313 -17.57 -11.33 -11.08
C GLN A 313 -18.10 -12.32 -10.04
N ASP A 314 -19.39 -12.59 -10.03
CA ASP A 314 -20.03 -13.57 -9.15
C ASP A 314 -19.74 -15.04 -9.58
N ASP A 315 -18.46 -15.38 -9.80
CA ASP A 315 -18.07 -16.78 -9.95
C ASP A 315 -18.09 -17.46 -8.56
N PRO A 316 -19.00 -18.42 -8.32
CA PRO A 316 -19.07 -19.14 -7.04
C PRO A 316 -17.74 -19.76 -6.62
N ARG A 317 -16.87 -20.13 -7.59
CA ARG A 317 -15.54 -20.69 -7.31
C ARG A 317 -14.60 -19.64 -6.72
N LEU A 318 -14.73 -18.37 -7.11
CA LEU A 318 -13.96 -17.28 -6.49
C LEU A 318 -14.42 -17.05 -5.05
N VAL A 319 -15.74 -17.07 -4.79
CA VAL A 319 -16.28 -16.93 -3.43
C VAL A 319 -15.76 -18.06 -2.54
N GLU A 320 -15.82 -19.32 -3.01
CA GLU A 320 -15.32 -20.48 -2.28
C GLU A 320 -13.79 -20.35 -2.02
N ALA A 321 -13.02 -19.98 -3.04
CA ALA A 321 -11.56 -19.79 -2.91
C ALA A 321 -11.20 -18.71 -1.89
N PHE A 322 -11.87 -17.55 -1.92
CA PHE A 322 -11.69 -16.52 -0.88
C PHE A 322 -12.08 -17.01 0.50
N GLY A 323 -13.21 -17.77 0.59
CA GLY A 323 -13.66 -18.35 1.83
C GLY A 323 -12.64 -19.29 2.46
N GLN A 324 -12.04 -20.19 1.67
CA GLN A 324 -10.99 -21.11 2.12
C GLN A 324 -9.73 -20.35 2.49
N ARG A 325 -9.32 -19.36 1.68
CA ARG A 325 -8.15 -18.53 1.96
C ARG A 325 -8.22 -17.84 3.32
N VAL A 326 -9.39 -17.38 3.76
CA VAL A 326 -9.54 -16.79 5.09
C VAL A 326 -9.24 -17.81 6.18
N LEU A 327 -9.70 -19.05 6.04
CA LEU A 327 -9.45 -20.12 7.02
C LEU A 327 -7.95 -20.46 7.08
N ASP A 328 -7.32 -20.63 5.93
CA ASP A 328 -5.89 -20.93 5.84
C ASP A 328 -5.02 -19.79 6.45
N LEU A 329 -5.41 -18.55 6.21
CA LEU A 329 -4.76 -17.37 6.81
C LEU A 329 -4.98 -17.28 8.32
N ALA A 330 -6.17 -17.61 8.80
CA ALA A 330 -6.49 -17.64 10.23
C ALA A 330 -5.63 -18.69 10.96
N ASP A 331 -5.46 -19.88 10.35
CA ASP A 331 -4.61 -20.94 10.90
C ASP A 331 -3.13 -20.52 10.87
N LEU A 332 -2.65 -19.93 9.78
CA LEU A 332 -1.28 -19.39 9.67
C LEU A 332 -1.00 -18.32 10.75
N ALA A 333 -1.93 -17.39 10.94
CA ALA A 333 -1.83 -16.36 11.96
C ALA A 333 -1.82 -16.97 13.37
N TYR A 334 -2.65 -17.98 13.61
CA TYR A 334 -2.69 -18.69 14.88
C TYR A 334 -1.39 -19.46 15.18
N GLU A 335 -0.86 -20.18 14.21
CA GLU A 335 0.43 -20.87 14.35
C GLU A 335 1.55 -19.90 14.69
N SER A 336 1.59 -18.76 13.99
CA SER A 336 2.58 -17.71 14.22
C SER A 336 2.43 -17.09 15.62
N ALA A 337 1.22 -16.69 16.01
CA ALA A 337 0.94 -16.08 17.31
C ALA A 337 1.18 -17.05 18.50
N SER A 338 0.91 -18.35 18.31
CA SER A 338 1.09 -19.38 19.34
C SER A 338 2.57 -19.68 19.64
N ARG A 339 3.47 -19.36 18.71
CA ARG A 339 4.93 -19.52 18.92
C ARG A 339 5.58 -18.34 19.63
N LEU A 340 4.85 -17.22 19.80
CA LEU A 340 5.37 -16.07 20.51
C LEU A 340 5.67 -16.42 21.98
N PRO A 341 6.75 -15.89 22.54
CA PRO A 341 7.08 -16.13 23.94
C PRO A 341 5.95 -15.67 24.85
N ALA A 342 5.80 -16.37 25.99
CA ALA A 342 4.85 -15.93 27.00
C ALA A 342 5.29 -14.55 27.55
N VAL A 343 4.31 -13.68 27.82
CA VAL A 343 4.60 -12.44 28.54
C VAL A 343 5.02 -12.80 29.93
N GLY A 344 6.26 -12.43 30.31
CA GLY A 344 6.80 -12.65 31.63
C GLY A 344 6.13 -11.78 32.71
#